data_fc2b178357e59522fc01cd1d01681805
#
_entry.id   fc2b178357e59522fc01cd1d01681805
#
_cell.length_a   1.000
_cell.length_b   1.000
_cell.length_c   1.000
_cell.angle_alpha   90.00
_cell.angle_beta   90.00
_cell.angle_gamma   90.00
#
_symmetry.space_group_name_H-M   'P 1'
#
loop_
_entity.id
_entity.type
_entity.pdbx_description
1 polymer ?
#
loop_
_entity_poly.entity_id
_entity_poly.type
_entity_poly.pdbx_seq_one_letter_code
_entity_poly.pdbx_strand_id
1 'polypeptide(L)'
;MVGNFGTVFADQSYWQGAIACKASATWKGYLLGGVAWFAIPFCMATTFGLAGRALDLPITIAEAGNGLVPPAVGTHLLGEAGSFLIALQLFMAVTSTANSEQLAISSLYAYDVYKRYINPNATGQQIIFQSRVAIAAWAVFSGIIATILKVCLGFPCVVLRSMACAKQGVQGDC
;
A
#
# COMPACT_ATOMS: atom_id res chain seq x y z
N MET A 1 4.63 0.28 17.14
CA MET A 1 5.96 -0.24 16.75
C MET A 1 6.03 -1.77 16.78
N VAL A 2 5.61 -2.43 17.84
CA VAL A 2 5.68 -3.91 17.97
C VAL A 2 4.93 -4.65 16.85
N GLY A 3 3.74 -4.18 16.43
CA GLY A 3 2.98 -4.78 15.33
C GLY A 3 3.71 -4.77 13.99
N ASN A 4 4.35 -3.64 13.65
CA ASN A 4 5.08 -3.52 12.39
C ASN A 4 6.35 -4.40 12.37
N PHE A 5 6.99 -4.60 13.52
CA PHE A 5 8.08 -5.55 13.66
C PHE A 5 7.62 -6.99 13.40
N GLY A 6 6.48 -7.37 13.97
CA GLY A 6 5.88 -8.68 13.74
C GLY A 6 5.52 -8.93 12.28
N THR A 7 5.01 -7.93 11.59
CA THR A 7 4.65 -8.01 10.17
C THR A 7 5.87 -8.34 9.30
N VAL A 8 7.02 -7.68 9.51
CA VAL A 8 8.25 -7.94 8.75
C VAL A 8 8.72 -9.39 8.88
N PHE A 9 8.56 -10.01 10.05
CA PHE A 9 8.95 -11.42 10.26
C PHE A 9 7.92 -12.42 9.72
N ALA A 10 6.64 -12.08 9.73
CA ALA A 10 5.57 -12.96 9.30
C ALA A 10 5.25 -12.87 7.81
N ASP A 11 5.58 -11.75 7.18
CA ASP A 11 5.22 -11.48 5.80
C ASP A 11 6.22 -12.11 4.82
N GLN A 12 5.71 -13.04 4.01
CA GLN A 12 6.47 -13.77 3.02
C GLN A 12 7.03 -12.89 1.89
N SER A 13 6.45 -11.73 1.62
CA SER A 13 6.91 -10.82 0.56
C SER A 13 8.35 -10.35 0.78
N TYR A 14 8.72 -10.06 2.03
CA TYR A 14 10.08 -9.69 2.39
C TYR A 14 11.09 -10.83 2.17
N TRP A 15 10.71 -12.05 2.55
CA TRP A 15 11.58 -13.22 2.43
C TRP A 15 11.81 -13.64 0.99
N GLN A 16 10.81 -13.51 0.12
CA GLN A 16 10.95 -13.79 -1.31
C GLN A 16 12.00 -12.89 -1.96
N GLY A 17 11.99 -11.60 -1.66
CA GLY A 17 13.01 -10.66 -2.11
C GLY A 17 14.42 -11.03 -1.61
N ALA A 18 14.54 -11.45 -0.35
CA ALA A 18 15.79 -11.88 0.25
C ALA A 18 16.36 -13.15 -0.42
N ILE A 19 15.50 -14.13 -0.68
CA ILE A 19 15.91 -15.43 -1.28
C ILE A 19 16.33 -15.24 -2.75
N ALA A 20 15.68 -14.32 -3.48
CA ALA A 20 15.99 -14.04 -4.88
C ALA A 20 17.32 -13.31 -5.08
N CYS A 21 17.87 -12.68 -4.05
CA CYS A 21 19.12 -11.93 -4.10
C CYS A 21 20.34 -12.77 -3.72
N LYS A 22 21.53 -12.33 -4.16
CA LYS A 22 22.79 -12.91 -3.66
C LYS A 22 22.94 -12.58 -2.17
N ALA A 23 23.27 -13.58 -1.35
CA ALA A 23 23.37 -13.44 0.11
C ALA A 23 24.29 -12.29 0.56
N SER A 24 25.40 -12.05 -0.16
CA SER A 24 26.33 -10.96 0.15
C SER A 24 25.78 -9.55 -0.12
N ALA A 25 24.80 -9.43 -0.99
CA ALA A 25 24.18 -8.15 -1.35
C ALA A 25 22.89 -7.90 -0.55
N THR A 26 22.21 -8.95 -0.10
CA THR A 26 20.92 -8.88 0.57
C THR A 26 20.95 -7.99 1.81
N TRP A 27 21.89 -8.21 2.71
CA TRP A 27 21.96 -7.44 3.96
C TRP A 27 22.23 -5.95 3.72
N LYS A 28 23.04 -5.60 2.72
CA LYS A 28 23.31 -4.19 2.34
C LYS A 28 22.07 -3.54 1.76
N GLY A 29 21.37 -4.26 0.89
CA GLY A 29 20.13 -3.78 0.29
C GLY A 29 19.04 -3.53 1.32
N TYR A 30 18.85 -4.47 2.27
CA TYR A 30 17.87 -4.31 3.33
C TYR A 30 18.22 -3.19 4.32
N LEU A 31 19.50 -3.04 4.67
CA LEU A 31 19.93 -1.94 5.54
C LEU A 31 19.67 -0.57 4.88
N LEU A 32 20.13 -0.40 3.64
CA LEU A 32 19.93 0.85 2.89
C LEU A 32 18.45 1.12 2.61
N GLY A 33 17.70 0.09 2.22
CA GLY A 33 16.26 0.17 2.00
C GLY A 33 15.52 0.54 3.27
N GLY A 34 15.88 -0.02 4.42
CA GLY A 34 15.29 0.30 5.71
C GLY A 34 15.54 1.75 6.14
N VAL A 35 16.76 2.25 5.95
CA VAL A 35 17.09 3.67 6.24
C VAL A 35 16.32 4.61 5.31
N ALA A 36 16.28 4.33 4.01
CA ALA A 36 15.56 5.14 3.04
C ALA A 36 14.05 5.11 3.32
N TRP A 37 13.51 3.94 3.61
CA TRP A 37 12.09 3.79 3.95
C TRP A 37 11.71 4.50 5.25
N PHE A 38 12.58 4.52 6.23
CA PHE A 38 12.36 5.28 7.46
C PHE A 38 12.40 6.80 7.21
N ALA A 39 13.44 7.27 6.49
CA ALA A 39 13.66 8.70 6.29
C ALA A 39 12.52 9.36 5.49
N ILE A 40 12.08 8.76 4.39
CA ILE A 40 11.10 9.37 3.49
C ILE A 40 9.71 9.51 4.15
N PRO A 41 9.05 8.44 4.66
CA PRO A 41 7.76 8.57 5.31
C PRO A 41 7.79 9.42 6.57
N PHE A 42 8.86 9.38 7.35
CA PHE A 42 9.00 10.20 8.54
C PHE A 42 9.08 11.68 8.23
N CYS A 43 9.92 12.07 7.26
CA CYS A 43 10.01 13.46 6.79
C CYS A 43 8.70 13.94 6.19
N MET A 44 8.02 13.11 5.39
CA MET A 44 6.74 13.48 4.81
C MET A 44 5.65 13.65 5.87
N ALA A 45 5.55 12.73 6.83
CA ALA A 45 4.57 12.81 7.90
C ALA A 45 4.75 14.08 8.76
N THR A 46 6.00 14.38 9.12
CA THR A 46 6.32 15.61 9.89
C THR A 46 6.04 16.87 9.08
N THR A 47 6.47 16.92 7.83
CA THR A 47 6.29 18.08 6.96
C THR A 47 4.81 18.36 6.70
N PHE A 48 4.01 17.36 6.32
CA PHE A 48 2.58 17.55 6.09
C PHE A 48 1.82 17.86 7.40
N GLY A 49 2.19 17.22 8.51
CA GLY A 49 1.59 17.48 9.81
C GLY A 49 1.83 18.91 10.28
N LEU A 50 3.08 19.39 10.20
CA LEU A 50 3.44 20.76 10.56
C LEU A 50 2.83 21.80 9.59
N ALA A 51 2.86 21.52 8.28
CA ALA A 51 2.26 22.40 7.28
C ALA A 51 0.75 22.52 7.47
N GLY A 52 0.06 21.40 7.73
CA GLY A 52 -1.38 21.41 8.00
C GLY A 52 -1.76 22.24 9.22
N ARG A 53 -0.89 22.22 10.24
CA ARG A 53 -1.07 23.04 11.45
C ARG A 53 -0.71 24.51 11.23
N ALA A 54 0.37 24.77 10.50
CA ALA A 54 0.83 26.14 10.24
C ALA A 54 -0.09 26.91 9.27
N LEU A 55 -0.75 26.23 8.34
CA LEU A 55 -1.69 26.80 7.40
C LEU A 55 -3.11 26.94 7.95
N ASP A 56 -3.33 26.51 9.19
CA ASP A 56 -4.61 26.55 9.89
C ASP A 56 -5.77 26.04 9.04
N LEU A 57 -5.53 24.90 8.35
CA LEU A 57 -6.49 24.31 7.42
C LEU A 57 -7.76 23.89 8.17
N PRO A 58 -8.95 24.10 7.57
CA PRO A 58 -10.23 23.73 8.18
C PRO A 58 -10.44 22.21 8.10
N ILE A 59 -9.58 21.45 8.78
CA ILE A 59 -9.63 19.99 8.82
C ILE A 59 -10.09 19.57 10.21
N THR A 60 -11.15 18.78 10.27
CA THR A 60 -11.64 18.22 11.53
C THR A 60 -10.68 17.12 12.05
N ILE A 61 -10.71 16.88 13.36
CA ILE A 61 -9.90 15.81 13.99
C ILE A 61 -10.22 14.45 13.38
N ALA A 62 -11.47 14.20 12.99
CA ALA A 62 -11.87 12.98 12.34
C ALA A 62 -11.25 12.83 10.94
N GLU A 63 -11.22 13.89 10.15
CA GLU A 63 -10.60 13.92 8.82
C GLU A 63 -9.07 13.78 8.91
N ALA A 64 -8.45 14.42 9.88
CA ALA A 64 -7.02 14.24 10.15
C ALA A 64 -6.71 12.79 10.54
N GLY A 65 -7.56 12.16 11.35
CA GLY A 65 -7.47 10.74 11.70
C GLY A 65 -7.62 9.80 10.50
N ASN A 66 -8.37 10.20 9.48
CA ASN A 66 -8.53 9.47 8.23
C ASN A 66 -7.40 9.71 7.21
N GLY A 67 -6.36 10.47 7.56
CA GLY A 67 -5.20 10.70 6.71
C GLY A 67 -5.40 11.75 5.61
N LEU A 68 -6.35 12.67 5.76
CA LEU A 68 -6.68 13.69 4.75
C LEU A 68 -5.78 14.94 4.80
N VAL A 69 -4.87 15.03 5.76
CA VAL A 69 -3.95 16.17 5.90
C VAL A 69 -3.04 16.35 4.67
N PRO A 70 -2.35 15.30 4.14
CA PRO A 70 -1.50 15.46 2.96
C PRO A 70 -2.23 16.00 1.71
N PRO A 71 -3.38 15.44 1.30
CA PRO A 71 -4.09 15.97 0.14
C PRO A 71 -4.62 17.39 0.37
N ALA A 72 -5.04 17.74 1.58
CA ALA A 72 -5.50 19.09 1.89
C ALA A 72 -4.36 20.12 1.82
N VAL A 73 -3.19 19.80 2.38
CA VAL A 73 -1.99 20.65 2.25
C VAL A 73 -1.57 20.76 0.78
N GLY A 74 -1.55 19.65 0.04
CA GLY A 74 -1.24 19.64 -1.39
C GLY A 74 -2.17 20.53 -2.20
N THR A 75 -3.47 20.46 -1.94
CA THR A 75 -4.48 21.31 -2.60
C THR A 75 -4.29 22.78 -2.25
N HIS A 76 -4.00 23.10 -0.99
CA HIS A 76 -3.80 24.48 -0.56
C HIS A 76 -2.56 25.13 -1.19
N LEU A 77 -1.47 24.38 -1.33
CA LEU A 77 -0.19 24.90 -1.85
C LEU A 77 -0.11 24.93 -3.38
N LEU A 78 -0.63 23.90 -4.06
CA LEU A 78 -0.45 23.67 -5.49
C LEU A 78 -1.79 23.58 -6.24
N GLY A 79 -2.91 23.83 -5.58
CA GLY A 79 -4.23 23.70 -6.19
C GLY A 79 -4.58 22.27 -6.60
N GLU A 80 -5.29 22.10 -7.70
CA GLU A 80 -5.73 20.79 -8.20
C GLU A 80 -4.53 19.87 -8.54
N ALA A 81 -3.41 20.43 -9.02
CA ALA A 81 -2.22 19.68 -9.32
C ALA A 81 -1.61 19.03 -8.06
N GLY A 82 -1.66 19.70 -6.90
CA GLY A 82 -1.19 19.16 -5.64
C GLY A 82 -1.97 17.94 -5.18
N SER A 83 -3.31 18.00 -5.23
CA SER A 83 -4.14 16.85 -4.88
C SER A 83 -3.93 15.67 -5.82
N PHE A 84 -3.75 15.94 -7.13
CA PHE A 84 -3.46 14.90 -8.12
C PHE A 84 -2.12 14.22 -7.85
N LEU A 85 -1.06 14.98 -7.55
CA LEU A 85 0.26 14.42 -7.24
C LEU A 85 0.24 13.54 -5.98
N ILE A 86 -0.46 13.96 -4.93
CA ILE A 86 -0.61 13.14 -3.71
C ILE A 86 -1.42 11.87 -4.01
N ALA A 87 -2.51 11.97 -4.78
CA ALA A 87 -3.28 10.81 -5.17
C ALA A 87 -2.45 9.83 -6.02
N LEU A 88 -1.66 10.34 -6.97
CA LEU A 88 -0.74 9.54 -7.78
C LEU A 88 0.30 8.83 -6.91
N GLN A 89 0.90 9.53 -5.96
CA GLN A 89 1.86 8.95 -5.02
C GLN A 89 1.24 7.82 -4.20
N LEU A 90 0.03 8.02 -3.66
CA LEU A 90 -0.70 6.98 -2.93
C LEU A 90 -1.00 5.77 -3.83
N PHE A 91 -1.44 6.01 -5.07
CA PHE A 91 -1.68 4.95 -6.04
C PHE A 91 -0.42 4.13 -6.32
N MET A 92 0.72 4.80 -6.54
CA MET A 92 2.01 4.13 -6.76
C MET A 92 2.43 3.29 -5.54
N ALA A 93 2.26 3.80 -4.33
CA ALA A 93 2.58 3.09 -3.10
C ALA A 93 1.70 1.84 -2.91
N VAL A 94 0.39 1.96 -3.11
CA VAL A 94 -0.55 0.83 -3.01
C VAL A 94 -0.26 -0.23 -4.08
N THR A 95 0.02 0.18 -5.31
CA THR A 95 0.34 -0.74 -6.41
C THR A 95 1.64 -1.50 -6.14
N SER A 96 2.66 -0.83 -5.60
CA SER A 96 3.93 -1.46 -5.22
C SER A 96 3.72 -2.54 -4.15
N THR A 97 2.95 -2.25 -3.11
CA THR A 97 2.62 -3.22 -2.06
C THR A 97 1.81 -4.39 -2.60
N ALA A 98 0.79 -4.12 -3.41
CA ALA A 98 -0.03 -5.16 -4.02
C ALA A 98 0.79 -6.14 -4.89
N ASN A 99 1.77 -5.63 -5.64
CA ASN A 99 2.68 -6.47 -6.43
C ASN A 99 3.51 -7.41 -5.55
N SER A 100 4.03 -6.91 -4.43
CA SER A 100 4.82 -7.72 -3.50
C SER A 100 3.98 -8.83 -2.87
N GLU A 101 2.76 -8.54 -2.45
CA GLU A 101 1.83 -9.52 -1.91
C GLU A 101 1.42 -10.59 -2.94
N GLN A 102 1.17 -10.19 -4.18
CA GLN A 102 0.86 -11.15 -5.25
C GLN A 102 2.04 -12.10 -5.52
N LEU A 103 3.26 -11.60 -5.48
CA LEU A 103 4.46 -12.43 -5.62
C LEU A 103 4.58 -13.43 -4.47
N ALA A 104 4.36 -13.00 -3.23
CA ALA A 104 4.41 -13.84 -2.05
C ALA A 104 3.38 -14.99 -2.14
N ILE A 105 2.13 -14.69 -2.46
CA ILE A 105 1.06 -15.67 -2.56
C ILE A 105 1.30 -16.64 -3.71
N SER A 106 1.77 -16.15 -4.86
CA SER A 106 2.07 -17.01 -6.01
C SER A 106 3.17 -18.02 -5.70
N SER A 107 4.20 -17.60 -4.95
CA SER A 107 5.29 -18.49 -4.54
C SER A 107 4.86 -19.51 -3.50
N LEU A 108 4.10 -19.09 -2.48
CA LEU A 108 3.53 -20.00 -1.49
C LEU A 108 2.65 -21.08 -2.16
N TYR A 109 1.74 -20.65 -3.05
CA TYR A 109 0.89 -21.59 -3.76
C TYR A 109 1.70 -22.55 -4.63
N ALA A 110 2.64 -22.03 -5.43
CA ALA A 110 3.38 -22.84 -6.39
C ALA A 110 4.34 -23.84 -5.73
N TYR A 111 5.01 -23.45 -4.65
CA TYR A 111 6.01 -24.30 -4.01
C TYR A 111 5.44 -25.10 -2.85
N ASP A 112 4.64 -24.51 -1.97
CA ASP A 112 4.17 -25.18 -0.78
C ASP A 112 2.90 -26.00 -1.01
N VAL A 113 2.04 -25.59 -1.95
CA VAL A 113 0.81 -26.32 -2.24
C VAL A 113 0.98 -27.19 -3.48
N TYR A 114 1.26 -26.60 -4.63
CA TYR A 114 1.26 -27.32 -5.89
C TYR A 114 2.38 -28.36 -5.98
N LYS A 115 3.63 -27.93 -5.75
CA LYS A 115 4.80 -28.82 -5.84
C LYS A 115 4.84 -29.87 -4.73
N ARG A 116 4.36 -29.51 -3.53
CA ARG A 116 4.45 -30.43 -2.37
C ARG A 116 3.32 -31.46 -2.33
N TYR A 117 2.10 -31.07 -2.67
CA TYR A 117 0.91 -31.92 -2.50
C TYR A 117 0.31 -32.42 -3.81
N ILE A 118 0.39 -31.66 -4.91
CA ILE A 118 -0.29 -31.98 -6.16
C ILE A 118 0.66 -32.70 -7.13
N ASN A 119 1.82 -32.14 -7.39
CA ASN A 119 2.79 -32.71 -8.34
C ASN A 119 4.24 -32.52 -7.87
N PRO A 120 4.82 -33.49 -7.12
CA PRO A 120 6.20 -33.42 -6.66
C PRO A 120 7.25 -33.34 -7.78
N ASN A 121 6.92 -33.90 -8.96
CA ASN A 121 7.80 -33.93 -10.13
C ASN A 121 7.51 -32.82 -11.15
N ALA A 122 6.88 -31.73 -10.71
CA ALA A 122 6.53 -30.63 -11.59
C ALA A 122 7.76 -29.99 -12.24
N THR A 123 7.69 -29.80 -13.56
CA THR A 123 8.71 -29.06 -14.31
C THR A 123 8.65 -27.56 -14.03
N GLY A 124 9.78 -26.85 -14.21
CA GLY A 124 9.82 -25.40 -13.94
C GLY A 124 8.78 -24.58 -14.70
N GLN A 125 8.45 -24.99 -15.94
CA GLN A 125 7.41 -24.32 -16.71
C GLN A 125 6.01 -24.49 -16.13
N GLN A 126 5.71 -25.66 -15.57
CA GLN A 126 4.43 -25.92 -14.89
C GLN A 126 4.31 -25.06 -13.61
N ILE A 127 5.39 -24.93 -12.85
CA ILE A 127 5.43 -24.09 -11.65
C ILE A 127 5.16 -22.62 -12.02
N ILE A 128 5.79 -22.10 -13.08
CA ILE A 128 5.58 -20.74 -13.56
C ILE A 128 4.12 -20.53 -14.03
N PHE A 129 3.54 -21.48 -14.73
CA PHE A 129 2.15 -21.39 -15.16
C PHE A 129 1.19 -21.35 -13.96
N GLN A 130 1.40 -22.23 -12.97
CA GLN A 130 0.59 -22.25 -11.75
C GLN A 130 0.74 -20.95 -10.92
N SER A 131 1.94 -20.39 -10.86
CA SER A 131 2.17 -19.08 -10.22
C SER A 131 1.33 -17.97 -10.89
N ARG A 132 1.27 -17.93 -12.21
CA ARG A 132 0.45 -16.95 -12.95
C ARG A 132 -1.05 -17.13 -12.68
N VAL A 133 -1.52 -18.37 -12.64
CA VAL A 133 -2.92 -18.68 -12.29
C VAL A 133 -3.23 -18.23 -10.87
N ALA A 134 -2.32 -18.47 -9.93
CA ALA A 134 -2.48 -18.05 -8.55
C ALA A 134 -2.57 -16.51 -8.42
N ILE A 135 -1.72 -15.76 -9.13
CA ILE A 135 -1.77 -14.29 -9.17
C ILE A 135 -3.13 -13.79 -9.67
N ALA A 136 -3.60 -14.35 -10.80
CA ALA A 136 -4.89 -13.94 -11.37
C ALA A 136 -6.06 -14.26 -10.43
N ALA A 137 -6.08 -15.46 -9.84
CA ALA A 137 -7.09 -15.86 -8.87
C ALA A 137 -7.10 -14.96 -7.63
N TRP A 138 -5.92 -14.65 -7.10
CA TRP A 138 -5.79 -13.76 -5.94
C TRP A 138 -6.21 -12.32 -6.24
N ALA A 139 -5.88 -11.81 -7.43
CA ALA A 139 -6.30 -10.48 -7.86
C ALA A 139 -7.84 -10.35 -7.92
N VAL A 140 -8.51 -11.36 -8.48
CA VAL A 140 -9.98 -11.41 -8.50
C VAL A 140 -10.55 -11.53 -7.09
N PHE A 141 -10.00 -12.41 -6.27
CA PHE A 141 -10.44 -12.63 -4.89
C PHE A 141 -10.29 -11.36 -4.04
N SER A 142 -9.14 -10.70 -4.09
CA SER A 142 -8.90 -9.44 -3.37
C SER A 142 -9.82 -8.32 -3.84
N GLY A 143 -10.10 -8.25 -5.15
CA GLY A 143 -11.07 -7.30 -5.71
C GLY A 143 -12.50 -7.53 -5.21
N ILE A 144 -12.94 -8.78 -5.13
CA ILE A 144 -14.25 -9.15 -4.57
C ILE A 144 -14.32 -8.78 -3.09
N ILE A 145 -13.30 -9.14 -2.30
CA ILE A 145 -13.24 -8.79 -0.87
C ILE A 145 -13.25 -7.27 -0.68
N ALA A 146 -12.45 -6.53 -1.44
CA ALA A 146 -12.41 -5.08 -1.37
C ALA A 146 -13.79 -4.46 -1.65
N THR A 147 -14.53 -5.01 -2.63
CA THR A 147 -15.88 -4.56 -2.95
C THR A 147 -16.87 -4.87 -1.83
N ILE A 148 -16.80 -6.07 -1.23
CA ILE A 148 -17.65 -6.46 -0.10
C ILE A 148 -17.34 -5.56 1.12
N LEU A 149 -16.06 -5.37 1.46
CA LEU A 149 -15.66 -4.51 2.56
C LEU A 149 -16.08 -3.05 2.32
N LYS A 150 -16.00 -2.59 1.07
CA LYS A 150 -16.51 -1.28 0.67
C LYS A 150 -17.99 -1.14 1.02
N VAL A 151 -18.79 -2.11 0.65
CA VAL A 151 -20.24 -2.08 0.87
C VAL A 151 -20.58 -2.23 2.36
N CYS A 152 -19.90 -3.16 3.07
CA CYS A 152 -20.19 -3.46 4.47
C CYS A 152 -19.67 -2.43 5.48
N LEU A 153 -18.49 -1.81 5.21
CA LEU A 153 -17.82 -0.91 6.15
C LEU A 153 -17.95 0.59 5.80
N GLY A 154 -18.61 0.93 4.70
CA GLY A 154 -18.78 2.34 4.29
C GLY A 154 -17.47 3.08 3.98
N PHE A 155 -16.38 2.35 3.84
CA PHE A 155 -15.01 2.87 3.71
C PHE A 155 -14.72 3.80 2.50
N PRO A 156 -15.50 3.84 1.42
CA PRO A 156 -15.18 4.71 0.30
C PRO A 156 -15.95 6.02 0.28
N CYS A 157 -16.95 6.19 1.13
CA CYS A 157 -17.67 7.45 1.18
C CYS A 157 -16.79 8.59 1.71
N VAL A 158 -15.83 8.29 2.59
CA VAL A 158 -14.99 9.30 3.25
C VAL A 158 -13.97 9.89 2.27
N VAL A 159 -13.28 9.07 1.48
CA VAL A 159 -12.23 9.57 0.56
C VAL A 159 -12.82 10.30 -0.65
N LEU A 160 -13.89 9.77 -1.24
CA LEU A 160 -14.58 10.43 -2.35
C LEU A 160 -15.39 11.66 -1.90
N ARG A 161 -15.96 11.62 -0.71
CA ARG A 161 -16.72 12.75 -0.14
C ARG A 161 -15.80 13.91 0.22
N SER A 162 -14.59 13.65 0.74
CA SER A 162 -13.65 14.72 1.03
C SER A 162 -13.00 15.31 -0.22
N MET A 163 -12.77 14.53 -1.28
CA MET A 163 -12.36 15.07 -2.58
C MET A 163 -13.48 15.91 -3.23
N ALA A 164 -14.73 15.53 -3.06
CA ALA A 164 -15.89 16.30 -3.54
C ALA A 164 -16.12 17.56 -2.70
N CYS A 165 -15.92 17.51 -1.39
CA CYS A 165 -16.06 18.65 -0.49
C CYS A 165 -14.93 19.69 -0.69
N ALA A 166 -13.71 19.24 -0.96
CA ALA A 166 -12.58 20.11 -1.33
C ALA A 166 -12.83 20.86 -2.66
N LYS A 167 -13.62 20.27 -3.56
CA LYS A 167 -13.99 20.88 -4.85
C LYS A 167 -15.14 21.91 -4.73
N GLN A 168 -15.92 21.86 -3.67
CA GLN A 168 -17.06 22.78 -3.46
C GLN A 168 -16.75 23.97 -2.54
N GLY A 169 -15.45 24.30 -2.34
CA GLY A 169 -15.02 25.53 -1.68
C GLY A 169 -15.99 26.05 -0.62
N VAL A 170 -15.76 25.68 0.64
CA VAL A 170 -16.19 26.48 1.80
C VAL A 170 -17.58 27.08 1.73
N GLN A 171 -18.55 26.35 2.24
CA GLN A 171 -19.56 26.94 3.13
C GLN A 171 -20.36 25.84 3.82
N GLY A 172 -20.29 25.86 5.15
CA GLY A 172 -21.08 25.23 6.16
C GLY A 172 -22.13 24.19 5.73
N ASP A 173 -22.17 23.11 6.47
CA ASP A 173 -23.13 22.01 6.44
C ASP A 173 -22.72 20.80 5.60
N CYS A 174 -21.79 20.01 6.19
CA CYS A 174 -21.74 18.56 5.97
C CYS A 174 -21.86 17.84 7.30
#